data_f9186ac96b5d526f3d63c267aa191a46
#
_entry.id   f9186ac96b5d526f3d63c267aa191a46
#
_cell.length_a   1.000
_cell.length_b   1.000
_cell.length_c   1.000
_cell.angle_alpha   90.00
_cell.angle_beta   90.00
_cell.angle_gamma   90.00
#
_symmetry.space_group_name_H-M   'P 1'
#
loop_
_entity.id
_entity.type
_entity.pdbx_description
1 polymer ?
#
loop_
_entity_poly.entity_id
_entity_poly.type
_entity_poly.pdbx_seq_one_letter_code
_entity_poly.pdbx_strand_id
1 'polypeptide(L)'
;MIIVMDRGYANKPGTPALHLDAETSAKAVGLAFGAFEEVILRDLIPTIDADYRTIPDREHRAIAGLSMGGMEALFIALRHQNTFAYIASLSGPILQNPSSSQSLAAAMSAPFDVKNAYGGSFANASRFNQRVKLLWMGVGTAEPPQIRLRIVAAVKALRAHGIHLVYFESPGTAHEWQTWRRGLNDLAPRLFR
;
A
#
# COMPACT_ATOMS: atom_id res chain seq x y z
N MET A 1 -20.36 -3.99 -5.79
CA MET A 1 -19.04 -4.09 -5.17
C MET A 1 -19.23 -4.46 -3.70
N ILE A 2 -18.47 -5.42 -3.18
CA ILE A 2 -18.39 -5.77 -1.76
C ILE A 2 -17.18 -5.06 -1.18
N ILE A 3 -17.32 -4.41 -0.03
CA ILE A 3 -16.21 -3.76 0.68
C ILE A 3 -16.02 -4.51 1.99
N VAL A 4 -14.82 -5.01 2.20
CA VAL A 4 -14.40 -5.68 3.44
C VAL A 4 -13.40 -4.78 4.14
N MET A 5 -13.65 -4.46 5.40
CA MET A 5 -12.78 -3.60 6.21
C MET A 5 -12.28 -4.37 7.42
N ASP A 6 -10.98 -4.33 7.62
CA ASP A 6 -10.30 -4.86 8.79
C ASP A 6 -9.51 -3.74 9.50
N ARG A 7 -9.07 -3.99 10.72
CA ARG A 7 -8.28 -3.03 11.51
C ARG A 7 -6.82 -2.94 11.07
N GLY A 8 -6.35 -3.85 10.21
CA GLY A 8 -4.96 -3.90 9.76
C GLY A 8 -3.97 -4.41 10.81
N TYR A 9 -4.44 -5.04 11.88
CA TYR A 9 -3.59 -5.56 12.95
C TYR A 9 -3.71 -7.08 13.03
N ALA A 10 -2.62 -7.76 12.73
CA ALA A 10 -2.50 -9.19 13.01
C ALA A 10 -1.19 -9.44 13.76
N ASN A 11 -1.28 -10.11 14.89
CA ASN A 11 -0.10 -10.55 15.64
C ASN A 11 -0.08 -12.07 15.70
N LYS A 12 1.07 -12.66 15.40
CA LYS A 12 1.25 -14.09 15.68
C LYS A 12 1.24 -14.31 17.21
N PRO A 13 0.66 -15.41 17.69
CA PRO A 13 0.69 -15.73 19.10
C PRO A 13 2.12 -15.63 19.67
N GLY A 14 2.28 -14.95 20.80
CA GLY A 14 3.56 -14.76 21.46
C GLY A 14 4.43 -13.62 20.90
N THR A 15 3.96 -12.87 19.89
CA THR A 15 4.67 -11.66 19.42
C THR A 15 4.07 -10.40 20.05
N PRO A 16 4.91 -9.42 20.45
CA PRO A 16 4.42 -8.13 20.92
C PRO A 16 3.58 -7.41 19.85
N ALA A 17 2.59 -6.65 20.28
CA ALA A 17 1.87 -5.76 19.38
C ALA A 17 2.83 -4.72 18.79
N LEU A 18 2.65 -4.40 17.50
CA LEU A 18 3.41 -3.35 16.86
C LEU A 18 2.98 -1.98 17.42
N HIS A 19 3.92 -1.28 18.03
CA HIS A 19 3.80 0.12 18.37
C HIS A 19 4.70 0.94 17.46
N LEU A 20 4.14 1.88 16.71
CA LEU A 20 4.92 2.75 15.83
C LEU A 20 5.48 3.93 16.64
N ASP A 21 6.78 3.93 16.82
CA ASP A 21 7.55 5.02 17.43
C ASP A 21 8.84 5.29 16.64
N ALA A 22 9.65 6.23 17.09
CA ALA A 22 10.89 6.59 16.42
C ALA A 22 11.94 5.46 16.41
N GLU A 23 11.87 4.54 17.37
CA GLU A 23 12.79 3.41 17.53
C GLU A 23 12.31 2.15 16.80
N THR A 24 11.06 2.15 16.31
CA THR A 24 10.50 0.99 15.60
C THR A 24 11.35 0.66 14.38
N SER A 25 11.82 -0.59 14.31
CA SER A 25 12.59 -1.04 13.16
C SER A 25 11.68 -1.33 11.95
N ALA A 26 12.18 -1.07 10.75
CA ALA A 26 11.48 -1.45 9.52
C ALA A 26 11.21 -2.96 9.46
N LYS A 27 12.08 -3.79 10.10
CA LYS A 27 11.86 -5.23 10.23
C LYS A 27 10.63 -5.56 11.08
N ALA A 28 10.39 -4.86 12.19
CA ALA A 28 9.20 -5.07 13.02
C ALA A 28 7.93 -4.73 12.24
N VAL A 29 7.94 -3.64 11.48
CA VAL A 29 6.86 -3.27 10.56
C VAL A 29 6.64 -4.37 9.51
N GLY A 30 7.69 -4.85 8.88
CA GLY A 30 7.60 -5.92 7.87
C GLY A 30 7.08 -7.25 8.44
N LEU A 31 7.40 -7.58 9.69
CA LEU A 31 6.85 -8.77 10.37
C LEU A 31 5.36 -8.63 10.66
N ALA A 32 4.90 -7.46 11.12
CA ALA A 32 3.50 -7.18 11.35
C ALA A 32 2.70 -7.20 10.04
N PHE A 33 3.21 -6.57 8.99
CA PHE A 33 2.60 -6.59 7.66
C PHE A 33 2.55 -8.02 7.09
N GLY A 34 3.58 -8.83 7.30
CA GLY A 34 3.60 -10.24 6.90
C GLY A 34 2.59 -11.09 7.67
N ALA A 35 2.33 -10.80 8.95
CA ALA A 35 1.28 -11.48 9.69
C ALA A 35 -0.11 -11.11 9.15
N PHE A 36 -0.33 -9.84 8.84
CA PHE A 36 -1.59 -9.38 8.25
C PHE A 36 -1.77 -9.87 6.80
N GLU A 37 -0.68 -9.96 6.03
CA GLU A 37 -0.67 -10.59 4.69
C GLU A 37 -1.22 -12.03 4.74
N GLU A 38 -0.80 -12.82 5.73
CA GLU A 38 -1.32 -14.20 5.92
C GLU A 38 -2.83 -14.20 6.21
N VAL A 39 -3.31 -13.31 7.07
CA VAL A 39 -4.76 -13.17 7.35
C VAL A 39 -5.53 -12.80 6.08
N ILE A 40 -5.06 -11.82 5.32
CA ILE A 40 -5.73 -11.41 4.07
C ILE A 40 -5.81 -12.58 3.07
N LEU A 41 -4.68 -13.25 2.84
CA LEU A 41 -4.58 -14.23 1.75
C LEU A 41 -5.13 -15.61 2.10
N ARG A 42 -5.01 -16.03 3.36
CA ARG A 42 -5.36 -17.39 3.79
C ARG A 42 -6.72 -17.50 4.47
N ASP A 43 -7.17 -16.42 5.10
CA ASP A 43 -8.41 -16.45 5.87
C ASP A 43 -9.47 -15.54 5.23
N LEU A 44 -9.20 -14.25 5.08
CA LEU A 44 -10.20 -13.27 4.69
C LEU A 44 -10.69 -13.47 3.24
N ILE A 45 -9.78 -13.54 2.28
CA ILE A 45 -10.17 -13.73 0.86
C ILE A 45 -10.93 -15.04 0.66
N PRO A 46 -10.44 -16.22 1.12
CA PRO A 46 -11.17 -17.46 0.96
C PRO A 46 -12.55 -17.45 1.64
N THR A 47 -12.66 -16.87 2.83
CA THR A 47 -13.95 -16.76 3.55
C THR A 47 -14.94 -15.90 2.79
N ILE A 48 -14.52 -14.74 2.32
CA ILE A 48 -15.39 -13.84 1.55
C ILE A 48 -15.80 -14.46 0.21
N ASP A 49 -14.87 -15.13 -0.47
CA ASP A 49 -15.19 -15.80 -1.74
C ASP A 49 -16.12 -17.00 -1.55
N ALA A 50 -16.08 -17.68 -0.38
CA ALA A 50 -16.99 -18.77 -0.05
C ALA A 50 -18.39 -18.31 0.36
N ASP A 51 -18.48 -17.22 1.14
CA ASP A 51 -19.72 -16.79 1.78
C ASP A 51 -20.54 -15.80 0.93
N TYR A 52 -19.90 -15.15 -0.04
CA TYR A 52 -20.53 -14.11 -0.86
C TYR A 52 -20.38 -14.38 -2.36
N ARG A 53 -21.28 -13.83 -3.16
CA ARG A 53 -21.24 -13.90 -4.62
C ARG A 53 -20.15 -12.97 -5.17
N THR A 54 -18.90 -13.35 -5.03
CA THR A 54 -17.75 -12.64 -5.61
C THR A 54 -17.41 -13.17 -7.00
N ILE A 55 -16.55 -12.45 -7.69
CA ILE A 55 -15.81 -12.95 -8.86
C ILE A 55 -14.37 -13.18 -8.36
N PRO A 56 -13.96 -14.44 -8.10
CA PRO A 56 -12.75 -14.74 -7.33
C PRO A 56 -11.47 -14.71 -8.19
N ASP A 57 -11.31 -13.65 -8.96
CA ASP A 57 -10.12 -13.40 -9.74
C ASP A 57 -9.44 -12.07 -9.38
N ARG A 58 -8.20 -11.91 -9.81
CA ARG A 58 -7.41 -10.71 -9.54
C ARG A 58 -7.97 -9.42 -10.15
N GLU A 59 -8.67 -9.54 -11.28
CA GLU A 59 -9.19 -8.38 -12.02
C GLU A 59 -10.42 -7.77 -11.38
N HIS A 60 -11.03 -8.52 -10.46
CA HIS A 60 -12.17 -8.09 -9.66
C HIS A 60 -11.81 -7.89 -8.19
N ARG A 61 -10.49 -7.84 -7.87
CA ARG A 61 -10.03 -7.65 -6.50
C ARG A 61 -9.12 -6.43 -6.37
N ALA A 62 -9.49 -5.55 -5.44
CA ALA A 62 -8.74 -4.36 -5.08
C ALA A 62 -8.28 -4.42 -3.62
N ILE A 63 -7.16 -3.81 -3.32
CA ILE A 63 -6.71 -3.52 -1.96
C ILE A 63 -6.41 -2.04 -1.82
N ALA A 64 -6.89 -1.45 -0.74
CA ALA A 64 -6.69 -0.04 -0.44
C ALA A 64 -6.51 0.16 1.06
N GLY A 65 -5.74 1.15 1.45
CA GLY A 65 -5.59 1.52 2.85
C GLY A 65 -5.15 2.96 3.03
N LEU A 66 -5.30 3.47 4.24
CA LEU A 66 -4.86 4.82 4.60
C LEU A 66 -3.70 4.76 5.59
N SER A 67 -2.78 5.72 5.51
CA SER A 67 -1.63 5.84 6.42
C SER A 67 -0.85 4.53 6.50
N MET A 68 -0.76 3.89 7.66
CA MET A 68 -0.16 2.56 7.82
C MET A 68 -0.85 1.50 6.94
N GLY A 69 -2.18 1.49 6.87
CA GLY A 69 -2.92 0.59 5.98
C GLY A 69 -2.59 0.81 4.49
N GLY A 70 -2.22 2.04 4.10
CA GLY A 70 -1.70 2.34 2.75
C GLY A 70 -0.34 1.70 2.50
N MET A 71 0.55 1.67 3.52
CA MET A 71 1.82 0.96 3.46
C MET A 71 1.60 -0.56 3.38
N GLU A 72 0.66 -1.10 4.15
CA GLU A 72 0.27 -2.52 4.11
C GLU A 72 -0.31 -2.92 2.77
N ALA A 73 -1.22 -2.11 2.22
CA ALA A 73 -1.80 -2.36 0.90
C ALA A 73 -0.72 -2.45 -0.19
N LEU A 74 0.25 -1.53 -0.17
CA LEU A 74 1.40 -1.59 -1.07
C LEU A 74 2.26 -2.84 -0.81
N PHE A 75 2.56 -3.14 0.45
CA PHE A 75 3.39 -4.28 0.85
C PHE A 75 2.78 -5.60 0.37
N ILE A 76 1.50 -5.82 0.63
CA ILE A 76 0.79 -7.05 0.29
C ILE A 76 0.62 -7.17 -1.24
N ALA A 77 0.04 -6.15 -1.87
CA ALA A 77 -0.33 -6.25 -3.27
C ALA A 77 0.87 -6.29 -4.23
N LEU A 78 1.95 -5.56 -3.94
CA LEU A 78 3.14 -5.58 -4.77
C LEU A 78 3.86 -6.93 -4.75
N ARG A 79 3.71 -7.69 -3.68
CA ARG A 79 4.21 -9.07 -3.55
C ARG A 79 3.25 -10.11 -4.14
N HIS A 80 1.95 -9.77 -4.23
CA HIS A 80 0.87 -10.67 -4.68
C HIS A 80 0.09 -10.08 -5.86
N GLN A 81 0.79 -9.68 -6.92
CA GLN A 81 0.20 -9.15 -8.15
C GLN A 81 -0.67 -10.16 -8.92
N ASN A 82 -0.64 -11.43 -8.55
CA ASN A 82 -1.55 -12.47 -9.03
C ASN A 82 -2.87 -12.52 -8.25
N THR A 83 -2.99 -11.76 -7.16
CA THR A 83 -4.19 -11.69 -6.32
C THR A 83 -4.94 -10.37 -6.49
N PHE A 84 -4.21 -9.26 -6.70
CA PHE A 84 -4.78 -7.93 -6.79
C PHE A 84 -4.37 -7.24 -8.10
N ALA A 85 -5.33 -6.68 -8.83
CA ALA A 85 -5.07 -5.85 -10.00
C ALA A 85 -5.22 -4.34 -9.72
N TYR A 86 -5.87 -3.97 -8.63
CA TYR A 86 -6.09 -2.59 -8.20
C TYR A 86 -5.47 -2.38 -6.83
N ILE A 87 -4.58 -1.39 -6.74
CA ILE A 87 -3.77 -1.11 -5.56
C ILE A 87 -3.89 0.37 -5.25
N ALA A 88 -4.28 0.71 -4.03
CA ALA A 88 -4.38 2.12 -3.63
C ALA A 88 -3.77 2.39 -2.26
N SER A 89 -3.03 3.49 -2.16
CA SER A 89 -2.44 3.99 -0.93
C SER A 89 -2.83 5.44 -0.70
N LEU A 90 -3.59 5.68 0.37
CA LEU A 90 -3.99 7.00 0.82
C LEU A 90 -3.05 7.43 1.95
N SER A 91 -2.18 8.40 1.68
CA SER A 91 -1.18 8.92 2.65
C SER A 91 -0.24 7.85 3.23
N GLY A 92 -0.11 6.71 2.57
CA GLY A 92 0.81 5.64 2.95
C GLY A 92 2.13 5.77 2.17
N PRO A 93 3.24 6.15 2.83
CA PRO A 93 4.52 6.24 2.15
C PRO A 93 5.02 4.86 1.70
N ILE A 94 5.72 4.85 0.59
CA ILE A 94 6.34 3.63 0.08
C ILE A 94 7.66 3.37 0.78
N LEU A 95 7.85 2.17 1.32
CA LEU A 95 9.10 1.74 1.95
C LEU A 95 10.01 1.06 0.93
N GLN A 96 11.32 1.31 1.03
CA GLN A 96 12.30 0.68 0.16
C GLN A 96 12.48 -0.81 0.48
N ASN A 97 12.70 -1.11 1.76
CA ASN A 97 12.94 -2.47 2.23
C ASN A 97 12.36 -2.64 3.65
N PRO A 98 11.14 -3.15 3.76
CA PRO A 98 10.50 -3.34 5.06
C PRO A 98 11.14 -4.46 5.90
N SER A 99 12.12 -5.17 5.36
CA SER A 99 12.85 -6.24 6.10
C SER A 99 14.20 -5.77 6.64
N SER A 100 14.57 -4.50 6.49
CA SER A 100 15.83 -3.97 6.97
C SER A 100 15.84 -3.80 8.49
N SER A 101 17.04 -3.91 9.10
CA SER A 101 17.24 -3.64 10.54
C SER A 101 17.29 -2.15 10.88
N GLN A 102 17.16 -1.27 9.90
CA GLN A 102 17.14 0.18 10.10
C GLN A 102 15.88 0.62 10.84
N SER A 103 15.93 1.78 11.51
CA SER A 103 14.72 2.39 12.05
C SER A 103 13.75 2.74 10.92
N LEU A 104 12.46 2.80 11.24
CA LEU A 104 11.42 3.21 10.28
C LEU A 104 11.73 4.60 9.71
N ALA A 105 12.20 5.53 10.54
CA ALA A 105 12.60 6.87 10.11
C ALA A 105 13.72 6.83 9.07
N ALA A 106 14.76 6.00 9.28
CA ALA A 106 15.84 5.82 8.31
C ALA A 106 15.35 5.17 7.02
N ALA A 107 14.49 4.15 7.11
CA ALA A 107 13.89 3.50 5.95
C ALA A 107 13.01 4.45 5.12
N MET A 108 12.30 5.37 5.78
CA MET A 108 11.51 6.42 5.12
C MET A 108 12.37 7.50 4.47
N SER A 109 13.56 7.76 4.99
CA SER A 109 14.49 8.76 4.45
C SER A 109 15.41 8.22 3.35
N ALA A 110 15.55 6.89 3.25
CA ALA A 110 16.40 6.25 2.25
C ALA A 110 15.93 6.58 0.82
N PRO A 111 16.84 6.75 -0.16
CA PRO A 111 16.47 6.91 -1.56
C PRO A 111 15.57 5.75 -2.03
N PHE A 112 14.60 6.07 -2.87
CA PHE A 112 13.69 5.04 -3.40
C PHE A 112 14.31 4.41 -4.67
N ASP A 113 14.78 3.18 -4.51
CA ASP A 113 15.27 2.37 -5.62
C ASP A 113 14.12 1.56 -6.25
N VAL A 114 13.59 2.06 -7.35
CA VAL A 114 12.46 1.45 -8.06
C VAL A 114 12.72 0.01 -8.47
N LYS A 115 13.96 -0.32 -8.87
CA LYS A 115 14.28 -1.65 -9.39
C LYS A 115 14.29 -2.73 -8.32
N ASN A 116 14.71 -2.37 -7.11
CA ASN A 116 14.87 -3.35 -6.03
C ASN A 116 13.74 -3.29 -4.97
N ALA A 117 12.89 -2.27 -5.02
CA ALA A 117 11.78 -2.14 -4.09
C ALA A 117 10.81 -3.34 -4.21
N TYR A 118 10.33 -3.81 -3.06
CA TYR A 118 9.37 -4.92 -2.95
C TYR A 118 9.78 -6.17 -3.74
N GLY A 119 11.06 -6.56 -3.63
CA GLY A 119 11.58 -7.75 -4.32
C GLY A 119 11.62 -7.61 -5.84
N GLY A 120 11.76 -6.39 -6.34
CA GLY A 120 11.85 -6.11 -7.78
C GLY A 120 10.50 -6.02 -8.48
N SER A 121 9.41 -5.78 -7.73
CA SER A 121 8.05 -5.70 -8.29
C SER A 121 7.91 -4.66 -9.41
N PHE A 122 8.71 -3.61 -9.38
CA PHE A 122 8.72 -2.55 -10.39
C PHE A 122 9.86 -2.69 -11.41
N ALA A 123 10.75 -3.69 -11.28
CA ALA A 123 11.96 -3.79 -12.10
C ALA A 123 11.67 -3.82 -13.60
N ASN A 124 10.56 -4.42 -14.01
CA ASN A 124 10.08 -4.44 -15.37
C ASN A 124 8.76 -3.67 -15.49
N ALA A 125 8.82 -2.43 -15.93
CA ALA A 125 7.67 -1.53 -16.03
C ALA A 125 6.58 -2.07 -16.97
N SER A 126 6.93 -2.66 -18.11
CA SER A 126 5.95 -3.22 -19.05
C SER A 126 5.15 -4.36 -18.41
N ARG A 127 5.85 -5.29 -17.75
CA ARG A 127 5.20 -6.40 -17.04
C ARG A 127 4.32 -5.90 -15.90
N PHE A 128 4.79 -4.90 -15.15
CA PHE A 128 4.00 -4.30 -14.07
C PHE A 128 2.72 -3.68 -14.61
N ASN A 129 2.82 -2.84 -15.64
CA ASN A 129 1.67 -2.15 -16.24
C ASN A 129 0.65 -3.09 -16.90
N GLN A 130 1.08 -4.26 -17.38
CA GLN A 130 0.17 -5.31 -17.87
C GLN A 130 -0.59 -6.01 -16.73
N ARG A 131 0.03 -6.15 -15.57
CA ARG A 131 -0.55 -6.87 -14.44
C ARG A 131 -1.37 -5.97 -13.53
N VAL A 132 -0.93 -4.76 -13.23
CA VAL A 132 -1.60 -3.83 -12.33
C VAL A 132 -2.43 -2.86 -13.14
N LYS A 133 -3.75 -3.01 -13.09
CA LYS A 133 -4.70 -2.14 -13.81
C LYS A 133 -4.78 -0.74 -13.21
N LEU A 134 -4.58 -0.64 -11.91
CA LEU A 134 -4.54 0.63 -11.21
C LEU A 134 -3.54 0.58 -10.07
N LEU A 135 -2.53 1.42 -10.14
CA LEU A 135 -1.76 1.86 -8.96
C LEU A 135 -2.19 3.31 -8.66
N TRP A 136 -2.82 3.53 -7.52
CA TRP A 136 -3.28 4.84 -7.10
C TRP A 136 -2.57 5.27 -5.82
N MET A 137 -2.04 6.47 -5.81
CA MET A 137 -1.36 7.05 -4.65
C MET A 137 -1.87 8.46 -4.39
N GLY A 138 -2.32 8.72 -3.18
CA GLY A 138 -2.85 10.04 -2.81
C GLY A 138 -2.27 10.57 -1.52
N VAL A 139 -2.23 11.92 -1.40
CA VAL A 139 -1.70 12.63 -0.24
C VAL A 139 -2.33 14.01 -0.11
N GLY A 140 -2.42 14.53 1.11
CA GLY A 140 -2.79 15.92 1.37
C GLY A 140 -1.61 16.88 1.14
N THR A 141 -1.87 18.07 0.60
CA THR A 141 -0.78 19.03 0.33
C THR A 141 -0.21 19.66 1.60
N ALA A 142 -0.95 19.63 2.72
CA ALA A 142 -0.52 20.10 4.04
C ALA A 142 -0.09 18.96 4.99
N GLU A 143 0.13 17.74 4.46
CA GLU A 143 0.65 16.64 5.27
C GLU A 143 2.07 16.90 5.77
N PRO A 144 2.50 16.24 6.87
CA PRO A 144 3.86 16.31 7.36
C PRO A 144 4.87 16.10 6.23
N PRO A 145 5.90 16.95 6.11
CA PRO A 145 6.84 16.91 4.98
C PRO A 145 7.47 15.54 4.75
N GLN A 146 7.78 14.79 5.82
CA GLN A 146 8.38 13.47 5.74
C GLN A 146 7.47 12.45 5.05
N ILE A 147 6.15 12.56 5.19
CA ILE A 147 5.16 11.71 4.50
C ILE A 147 5.01 12.18 3.07
N ARG A 148 4.67 13.45 2.89
CA ARG A 148 4.38 14.01 1.57
C ARG A 148 5.56 13.91 0.62
N LEU A 149 6.76 14.35 1.05
CA LEU A 149 7.95 14.33 0.20
C LEU A 149 8.34 12.91 -0.20
N ARG A 150 8.16 11.95 0.70
CA ARG A 150 8.42 10.53 0.40
C ARG A 150 7.49 10.01 -0.70
N ILE A 151 6.19 10.29 -0.60
CA ILE A 151 5.20 9.87 -1.61
C ILE A 151 5.50 10.55 -2.95
N VAL A 152 5.73 11.86 -2.96
CA VAL A 152 6.03 12.62 -4.19
C VAL A 152 7.30 12.11 -4.86
N ALA A 153 8.36 11.87 -4.09
CA ALA A 153 9.63 11.33 -4.62
C ALA A 153 9.43 9.94 -5.23
N ALA A 154 8.68 9.06 -4.57
CA ALA A 154 8.38 7.73 -5.07
C ALA A 154 7.54 7.79 -6.37
N VAL A 155 6.50 8.61 -6.41
CA VAL A 155 5.68 8.83 -7.61
C VAL A 155 6.53 9.31 -8.78
N LYS A 156 7.43 10.29 -8.54
CA LYS A 156 8.35 10.79 -9.56
C LYS A 156 9.27 9.70 -10.09
N ALA A 157 9.87 8.90 -9.20
CA ALA A 157 10.77 7.82 -9.57
C ALA A 157 10.05 6.70 -10.34
N LEU A 158 8.84 6.31 -9.91
CA LEU A 158 8.02 5.31 -10.59
C LEU A 158 7.64 5.75 -12.00
N ARG A 159 7.19 7.00 -12.17
CA ARG A 159 6.87 7.56 -13.50
C ARG A 159 8.09 7.63 -14.41
N ALA A 160 9.24 8.06 -13.88
CA ALA A 160 10.49 8.09 -14.63
C ALA A 160 10.95 6.69 -15.07
N HIS A 161 10.57 5.65 -14.34
CA HIS A 161 10.81 4.24 -14.69
C HIS A 161 9.76 3.66 -15.64
N GLY A 162 8.75 4.42 -16.04
CA GLY A 162 7.68 3.99 -16.94
C GLY A 162 6.52 3.27 -16.27
N ILE A 163 6.39 3.34 -14.95
CA ILE A 163 5.25 2.79 -14.22
C ILE A 163 4.03 3.71 -14.41
N HIS A 164 2.92 3.13 -14.84
CA HIS A 164 1.64 3.83 -14.91
C HIS A 164 1.00 3.90 -13.52
N LEU A 165 0.70 5.12 -13.08
CA LEU A 165 0.01 5.34 -11.82
C LEU A 165 -0.83 6.62 -11.84
N VAL A 166 -1.89 6.62 -11.05
CA VAL A 166 -2.66 7.81 -10.71
C VAL A 166 -2.08 8.42 -9.43
N TYR A 167 -1.77 9.70 -9.48
CA TYR A 167 -1.36 10.46 -8.31
C TYR A 167 -2.39 11.55 -8.03
N PHE A 168 -2.88 11.59 -6.80
CA PHE A 168 -3.90 12.53 -6.34
C PHE A 168 -3.34 13.39 -5.20
N GLU A 169 -3.53 14.71 -5.30
CA GLU A 169 -3.28 15.62 -4.19
C GLU A 169 -4.59 16.22 -3.68
N SER A 170 -4.81 16.20 -2.37
CA SER A 170 -5.91 16.88 -1.71
C SER A 170 -5.46 18.27 -1.26
N PRO A 171 -5.87 19.36 -1.94
CA PRO A 171 -5.38 20.69 -1.64
C PRO A 171 -5.78 21.17 -0.23
N GLY A 172 -4.80 21.73 0.49
CA GLY A 172 -5.00 22.37 1.80
C GLY A 172 -5.33 21.43 2.95
N THR A 173 -5.26 20.10 2.74
CA THR A 173 -5.57 19.13 3.78
C THR A 173 -4.32 18.39 4.27
N ALA A 174 -4.33 18.00 5.55
CA ALA A 174 -3.25 17.31 6.23
C ALA A 174 -3.45 15.79 6.30
N HIS A 175 -2.81 15.12 7.26
CA HIS A 175 -2.96 13.69 7.54
C HIS A 175 -4.27 13.45 8.30
N GLU A 176 -5.40 13.53 7.61
CA GLU A 176 -6.74 13.61 8.20
C GLU A 176 -7.84 13.03 7.31
N TRP A 177 -9.01 12.82 7.90
CA TRP A 177 -10.16 12.23 7.22
C TRP A 177 -10.60 13.00 5.98
N GLN A 178 -10.45 14.32 5.94
CA GLN A 178 -10.81 15.10 4.75
C GLN A 178 -9.95 14.73 3.55
N THR A 179 -8.64 14.53 3.75
CA THR A 179 -7.72 14.03 2.72
C THR A 179 -8.20 12.68 2.19
N TRP A 180 -8.49 11.74 3.10
CA TRP A 180 -8.83 10.38 2.73
C TRP A 180 -10.22 10.25 2.10
N ARG A 181 -11.20 11.03 2.56
CA ARG A 181 -12.52 11.09 1.92
C ARG A 181 -12.43 11.60 0.49
N ARG A 182 -11.67 12.68 0.25
CA ARG A 182 -11.46 13.20 -1.11
C ARG A 182 -10.70 12.21 -1.98
N GLY A 183 -9.68 11.55 -1.42
CA GLY A 183 -8.94 10.48 -2.09
C GLY A 183 -9.83 9.30 -2.46
N LEU A 184 -10.69 8.84 -1.54
CA LEU A 184 -11.64 7.76 -1.83
C LEU A 184 -12.65 8.15 -2.91
N ASN A 185 -13.12 9.39 -2.92
CA ASN A 185 -14.04 9.90 -3.95
C ASN A 185 -13.38 9.93 -5.35
N ASP A 186 -12.08 10.17 -5.45
CA ASP A 186 -11.33 10.07 -6.71
C ASP A 186 -11.02 8.61 -7.09
N LEU A 187 -10.66 7.78 -6.12
CA LEU A 187 -10.28 6.38 -6.32
C LEU A 187 -11.46 5.50 -6.74
N ALA A 188 -12.59 5.57 -6.02
CA ALA A 188 -13.68 4.62 -6.15
C ALA A 188 -14.26 4.51 -7.59
N PRO A 189 -14.44 5.60 -8.35
CA PRO A 189 -14.91 5.53 -9.72
C PRO A 189 -13.91 4.89 -10.70
N ARG A 190 -12.67 4.65 -10.30
CA ARG A 190 -11.61 4.07 -11.14
C ARG A 190 -11.47 2.56 -10.95
N LEU A 191 -12.13 2.00 -9.94
CA LEU A 191 -12.06 0.57 -9.65
C LEU A 191 -12.91 -0.25 -10.63
N PHE A 192 -12.37 -1.37 -11.07
CA PHE A 192 -13.07 -2.38 -11.89
C PHE A 192 -13.58 -1.87 -13.25
N ARG A 193 -12.81 -0.99 -13.89
CA ARG A 193 -13.05 -0.48 -15.25
C ARG A 193 -12.14 -1.12 -16.28
#